data_2d652cf3e857dcd98a71dec6a99f95b1
#
_entry.id   2d652cf3e857dcd98a71dec6a99f95b1
#
_cell.length_a   1.000
_cell.length_b   1.000
_cell.length_c   1.000
_cell.angle_alpha   90.00
_cell.angle_beta   90.00
_cell.angle_gamma   90.00
#
_symmetry.space_group_name_H-M   'P 1'
#
loop_
_entity.id
_entity.type
_entity.pdbx_description
1 polymer ?
#
loop_
_entity_poly.entity_id
_entity_poly.type
_entity_poly.pdbx_seq_one_letter_code
_entity_poly.pdbx_strand_id
1 'polypeptide(L)'
;IFKGEIGSLGNVRFVKSTEAKIFADESCPQFYQLTSDANFLEGKDYYTKSGDSYQKASVSAGGQVTASTYYEKKALAVFSTLVIGAHAYAVTDVAGGGLQHIVKQLGYGDDPLNQRASVGWKAVRTAEILTDEYMVRIESCSPVYSEKTSAN
;
A
#
# COMPACT_ATOMS: atom_id res chain seq x y z
N ILE A 1 3.33 12.84 -23.71
CA ILE A 1 2.23 12.29 -22.88
C ILE A 1 2.84 11.23 -21.99
N PHE A 2 2.79 11.44 -20.69
CA PHE A 2 3.24 10.42 -19.72
C PHE A 2 2.19 9.32 -19.61
N LYS A 3 2.64 8.07 -19.48
CA LYS A 3 1.74 6.98 -19.15
C LYS A 3 1.05 7.28 -17.81
N GLY A 4 -0.29 7.22 -17.79
CA GLY A 4 -1.08 7.54 -16.61
C GLY A 4 -1.54 8.98 -16.49
N GLU A 5 -1.20 9.87 -17.42
CA GLU A 5 -1.77 11.23 -17.46
C GLU A 5 -3.26 11.16 -17.80
N ILE A 6 -4.09 11.75 -16.93
CA ILE A 6 -5.54 11.79 -17.09
C ILE A 6 -5.95 13.07 -17.81
N GLY A 7 -5.22 14.16 -17.56
CA GLY A 7 -5.51 15.46 -18.14
C GLY A 7 -4.73 16.57 -17.45
N SER A 8 -4.92 17.79 -17.91
CA SER A 8 -4.33 18.99 -17.32
C SER A 8 -5.38 20.08 -17.17
N LEU A 9 -5.28 20.86 -16.11
CA LEU A 9 -6.09 22.03 -15.87
C LEU A 9 -5.16 23.20 -15.51
N GLY A 10 -5.06 24.17 -16.39
CA GLY A 10 -4.08 25.24 -16.24
C GLY A 10 -2.66 24.70 -16.21
N ASN A 11 -1.93 25.00 -15.16
CA ASN A 11 -0.54 24.56 -14.97
C ASN A 11 -0.42 23.23 -14.19
N VAL A 12 -1.54 22.57 -13.85
CA VAL A 12 -1.56 21.33 -13.09
C VAL A 12 -1.83 20.15 -14.00
N ARG A 13 -0.96 19.14 -13.96
CA ARG A 13 -1.14 17.86 -14.63
C ARG A 13 -1.60 16.81 -13.65
N PHE A 14 -2.63 16.07 -14.02
CA PHE A 14 -3.15 14.98 -13.22
C PHE A 14 -2.62 13.65 -13.74
N VAL A 15 -1.93 12.93 -12.90
CA VAL A 15 -1.35 11.61 -13.21
C VAL A 15 -1.91 10.58 -12.24
N LYS A 16 -2.39 9.46 -12.76
CA LYS A 16 -2.83 8.31 -11.97
C LYS A 16 -1.74 7.24 -11.96
N SER A 17 -1.40 6.74 -10.78
CA SER A 17 -0.52 5.59 -10.61
C SER A 17 -1.23 4.48 -9.85
N THR A 18 -1.07 3.26 -10.29
CA THR A 18 -1.52 2.04 -9.57
C THR A 18 -0.50 1.60 -8.52
N GLU A 19 0.73 2.12 -8.61
CA GLU A 19 1.83 1.81 -7.70
C GLU A 19 1.84 2.71 -6.46
N ALA A 20 0.89 3.65 -6.35
CA ALA A 20 0.78 4.51 -5.18
C ALA A 20 0.43 3.67 -3.95
N LYS A 21 1.18 3.87 -2.86
CA LYS A 21 0.94 3.15 -1.60
C LYS A 21 -0.42 3.52 -1.02
N ILE A 22 -1.18 2.49 -0.67
CA ILE A 22 -2.44 2.61 0.07
C ILE A 22 -2.13 2.26 1.52
N PHE A 23 -2.55 3.11 2.44
CA PHE A 23 -2.38 2.89 3.87
C PHE A 23 -3.67 2.31 4.45
N ALA A 24 -3.57 1.23 5.22
CA ALA A 24 -4.70 0.61 5.90
C ALA A 24 -4.19 -0.19 7.11
N ASP A 25 -3.64 0.52 8.06
CA ASP A 25 -3.13 -0.01 9.31
C ASP A 25 -3.97 0.51 10.50
N GLU A 26 -3.58 0.14 11.71
CA GLU A 26 -4.28 0.55 12.92
C GLU A 26 -4.23 2.06 13.18
N SER A 27 -3.29 2.79 12.57
CA SER A 27 -3.20 4.25 12.66
C SER A 27 -4.21 4.97 11.76
N CYS A 28 -4.76 4.26 10.77
CA CYS A 28 -5.78 4.81 9.86
C CYS A 28 -7.14 4.92 10.56
N PRO A 29 -8.02 5.80 10.08
CA PRO A 29 -9.39 5.89 10.59
C PRO A 29 -10.08 4.52 10.60
N GLN A 30 -10.74 4.19 11.68
CA GLN A 30 -11.42 2.92 11.87
C GLN A 30 -12.92 3.05 11.75
N PHE A 31 -13.58 2.02 11.27
CA PHE A 31 -15.04 1.93 11.26
C PHE A 31 -15.50 0.54 11.70
N TYR A 32 -16.75 0.44 12.09
CA TYR A 32 -17.36 -0.82 12.52
C TYR A 32 -18.36 -1.28 11.46
N GLN A 33 -18.16 -2.50 10.98
CA GLN A 33 -19.02 -3.15 9.98
C GLN A 33 -19.67 -4.37 10.60
N LEU A 34 -20.94 -4.63 10.28
CA LEU A 34 -21.59 -5.90 10.66
C LEU A 34 -20.77 -7.08 10.15
N THR A 35 -20.54 -8.05 11.01
CA THR A 35 -19.77 -9.25 10.65
C THR A 35 -20.51 -10.06 9.58
N SER A 36 -19.75 -10.62 8.65
CA SER A 36 -20.23 -11.61 7.68
C SER A 36 -19.93 -13.05 8.13
N ASP A 37 -19.19 -13.22 9.23
CA ASP A 37 -18.80 -14.54 9.72
C ASP A 37 -20.01 -15.27 10.31
N ALA A 38 -20.12 -16.56 10.05
CA ALA A 38 -21.15 -17.42 10.64
C ALA A 38 -20.79 -17.89 12.06
N ASN A 39 -19.50 -17.99 12.35
CA ASN A 39 -18.95 -18.41 13.65
C ASN A 39 -17.84 -17.48 14.08
N PHE A 40 -17.61 -17.36 15.39
CA PHE A 40 -16.47 -16.64 15.92
C PHE A 40 -15.15 -17.31 15.54
N LEU A 41 -14.26 -16.56 14.93
CA LEU A 41 -12.94 -17.01 14.51
C LEU A 41 -11.89 -16.74 15.60
N GLU A 42 -10.95 -17.65 15.77
CA GLU A 42 -9.85 -17.47 16.70
C GLU A 42 -8.96 -16.30 16.30
N GLY A 43 -8.60 -15.46 17.28
CA GLY A 43 -7.74 -14.29 17.05
C GLY A 43 -8.44 -13.07 16.45
N LYS A 44 -9.75 -13.14 16.19
CA LYS A 44 -10.54 -12.02 15.66
C LYS A 44 -11.33 -11.33 16.76
N ASP A 45 -11.31 -10.02 16.77
CA ASP A 45 -12.05 -9.21 17.73
C ASP A 45 -13.44 -8.85 17.21
N TYR A 46 -14.44 -9.10 18.02
CA TYR A 46 -15.83 -8.77 17.73
C TYR A 46 -16.34 -7.68 18.69
N TYR A 47 -17.24 -6.86 18.22
CA TYR A 47 -17.79 -5.73 18.96
C TYR A 47 -19.30 -5.76 18.97
N THR A 48 -19.91 -5.30 20.05
CA THR A 48 -21.34 -5.05 20.15
C THR A 48 -21.60 -3.55 20.22
N LYS A 49 -22.69 -3.08 19.63
CA LYS A 49 -23.11 -1.70 19.69
C LYS A 49 -23.96 -1.46 20.92
N SER A 50 -23.60 -0.46 21.72
CA SER A 50 -24.38 0.01 22.88
C SER A 50 -24.57 1.52 22.74
N GLY A 51 -25.78 1.95 22.34
CA GLY A 51 -26.03 3.35 21.99
C GLY A 51 -25.18 3.77 20.79
N ASP A 52 -24.38 4.82 20.96
CA ASP A 52 -23.46 5.33 19.92
C ASP A 52 -22.03 4.80 20.07
N SER A 53 -21.79 3.89 21.01
CA SER A 53 -20.46 3.33 21.25
C SER A 53 -20.38 1.84 20.90
N TYR A 54 -19.15 1.39 20.55
CA TYR A 54 -18.85 -0.01 20.29
C TYR A 54 -17.96 -0.55 21.39
N GLN A 55 -18.35 -1.67 21.97
CA GLN A 55 -17.61 -2.34 23.04
C GLN A 55 -17.13 -3.71 22.56
N LYS A 56 -15.90 -4.06 22.92
CA LYS A 56 -15.33 -5.36 22.59
C LYS A 56 -16.12 -6.48 23.31
N ALA A 57 -16.61 -7.42 22.55
CA ALA A 57 -17.35 -8.56 23.07
C ALA A 57 -16.39 -9.69 23.49
N SER A 58 -16.70 -10.33 24.62
CA SER A 58 -16.04 -11.57 25.03
C SER A 58 -16.71 -12.73 24.31
N VAL A 59 -16.03 -13.30 23.32
CA VAL A 59 -16.54 -14.39 22.49
C VAL A 59 -15.57 -15.56 22.51
N SER A 60 -16.11 -16.79 22.43
CA SER A 60 -15.31 -18.01 22.31
C SER A 60 -15.28 -18.45 20.84
N ALA A 61 -14.12 -18.90 20.37
CA ALA A 61 -13.97 -19.45 19.02
C ALA A 61 -14.95 -20.61 18.78
N GLY A 62 -15.55 -20.65 17.59
CA GLY A 62 -16.55 -21.67 17.21
C GLY A 62 -17.97 -21.40 17.69
N GLY A 63 -18.20 -20.35 18.47
CA GLY A 63 -19.55 -19.90 18.84
C GLY A 63 -20.31 -19.36 17.63
N GLN A 64 -21.64 -19.37 17.69
CA GLN A 64 -22.51 -18.85 16.64
C GLN A 64 -22.50 -17.31 16.62
N VAL A 65 -22.40 -16.72 15.44
CA VAL A 65 -22.49 -15.27 15.22
C VAL A 65 -23.85 -14.93 14.61
N THR A 66 -24.54 -13.96 15.24
CA THR A 66 -25.72 -13.37 14.63
C THR A 66 -25.31 -12.06 13.96
N ALA A 67 -25.34 -12.02 12.63
CA ALA A 67 -24.86 -10.90 11.81
C ALA A 67 -25.49 -9.52 12.13
N SER A 68 -26.63 -9.49 12.81
CA SER A 68 -27.29 -8.27 13.26
C SER A 68 -26.80 -7.75 14.63
N THR A 69 -25.91 -8.47 15.29
CA THR A 69 -25.52 -8.20 16.69
C THR A 69 -24.05 -7.85 16.85
N TYR A 70 -23.20 -8.41 16.00
CA TYR A 70 -21.74 -8.28 16.13
C TYR A 70 -21.14 -7.47 14.98
N TYR A 71 -20.13 -6.70 15.32
CA TYR A 71 -19.38 -5.84 14.40
C TYR A 71 -17.92 -6.20 14.42
N GLU A 72 -17.28 -6.05 13.29
CA GLU A 72 -15.83 -6.10 13.13
C GLU A 72 -15.28 -4.69 12.99
N LYS A 73 -14.14 -4.43 13.63
CA LYS A 73 -13.41 -3.19 13.45
C LYS A 73 -12.50 -3.31 12.24
N LYS A 74 -12.69 -2.45 11.27
CA LYS A 74 -11.90 -2.42 10.02
C LYS A 74 -11.25 -1.05 9.83
N ALA A 75 -10.02 -1.04 9.33
CA ALA A 75 -9.35 0.18 8.92
C ALA A 75 -9.87 0.66 7.57
N LEU A 76 -10.05 1.97 7.44
CA LEU A 76 -10.32 2.58 6.14
C LEU A 76 -9.04 2.63 5.31
N ALA A 77 -9.16 2.30 4.03
CA ALA A 77 -8.07 2.53 3.09
C ALA A 77 -7.86 4.04 2.88
N VAL A 78 -6.66 4.51 3.16
CA VAL A 78 -6.26 5.91 2.97
C VAL A 78 -5.45 6.02 1.70
N PHE A 79 -5.91 6.84 0.79
CA PHE A 79 -5.27 7.15 -0.48
C PHE A 79 -4.58 8.50 -0.39
N SER A 80 -3.32 8.55 -0.81
CA SER A 80 -2.54 9.77 -0.83
C SER A 80 -2.51 10.37 -2.23
N THR A 81 -2.93 11.63 -2.34
CA THR A 81 -2.73 12.46 -3.54
C THR A 81 -1.58 13.41 -3.26
N LEU A 82 -0.54 13.36 -4.08
CA LEU A 82 0.62 14.23 -3.97
C LEU A 82 0.51 15.38 -4.98
N VAL A 83 0.53 16.60 -4.48
CA VAL A 83 0.67 17.80 -5.29
C VAL A 83 2.14 18.21 -5.21
N ILE A 84 2.83 18.18 -6.34
CA ILE A 84 4.28 18.35 -6.42
C ILE A 84 4.58 19.56 -7.31
N GLY A 85 5.27 20.55 -6.75
CA GLY A 85 5.78 21.68 -7.48
C GLY A 85 7.14 21.40 -8.14
N ALA A 86 7.62 22.33 -8.94
CA ALA A 86 8.96 22.25 -9.51
C ALA A 86 10.02 22.27 -8.39
N HIS A 87 11.05 21.43 -8.51
CA HIS A 87 12.13 21.30 -7.52
C HIS A 87 11.71 20.84 -6.12
N ALA A 88 10.53 20.21 -5.99
CA ALA A 88 10.07 19.69 -4.70
C ALA A 88 10.92 18.51 -4.23
N TYR A 89 11.32 17.63 -5.14
CA TYR A 89 12.18 16.48 -4.83
C TYR A 89 13.19 16.20 -5.93
N ALA A 90 14.23 15.48 -5.60
CA ALA A 90 15.24 15.03 -6.55
C ALA A 90 15.44 13.52 -6.45
N VAL A 91 15.82 12.93 -7.56
CA VAL A 91 16.27 11.54 -7.66
C VAL A 91 17.70 11.57 -8.18
N THR A 92 18.60 10.83 -7.52
CA THR A 92 19.97 10.76 -8.00
C THR A 92 20.04 9.93 -9.26
N ASP A 93 20.79 10.46 -10.24
CA ASP A 93 21.22 9.74 -11.42
C ASP A 93 22.76 9.72 -11.44
N VAL A 94 23.33 8.56 -11.09
CA VAL A 94 24.79 8.37 -11.05
C VAL A 94 25.20 7.72 -12.35
N ALA A 95 26.19 8.29 -13.02
CA ALA A 95 26.75 7.74 -14.25
C ALA A 95 27.19 6.28 -14.03
N GLY A 96 26.62 5.34 -14.78
CA GLY A 96 26.82 3.90 -14.59
C GLY A 96 26.05 3.27 -13.43
N GLY A 97 25.28 4.05 -12.64
CA GLY A 97 24.48 3.57 -11.52
C GLY A 97 23.04 3.20 -11.85
N GLY A 98 22.60 3.37 -13.10
CA GLY A 98 21.28 2.94 -13.55
C GLY A 98 21.03 1.45 -13.36
N LEU A 99 19.79 1.01 -13.52
CA LEU A 99 19.44 -0.40 -13.44
C LEU A 99 20.23 -1.21 -14.49
N GLN A 100 21.13 -2.05 -14.01
CA GLN A 100 21.91 -2.96 -14.83
C GLN A 100 21.44 -4.39 -14.61
N HIS A 101 21.14 -5.05 -15.69
CA HIS A 101 20.78 -6.44 -15.74
C HIS A 101 22.02 -7.25 -16.17
N ILE A 102 22.44 -8.20 -15.35
CA ILE A 102 23.66 -8.97 -15.51
C ILE A 102 23.28 -10.44 -15.65
N VAL A 103 23.51 -10.99 -16.82
CA VAL A 103 23.31 -12.44 -17.08
C VAL A 103 24.66 -13.07 -17.33
N LYS A 104 24.99 -14.09 -16.55
CA LYS A 104 26.15 -14.94 -16.74
C LYS A 104 25.70 -16.32 -17.19
N GLN A 105 26.12 -16.72 -18.36
CA GLN A 105 25.79 -18.04 -18.91
C GLN A 105 26.56 -19.16 -18.19
N LEU A 106 26.18 -20.39 -18.47
CA LEU A 106 26.90 -21.59 -18.00
C LEU A 106 28.40 -21.52 -18.30
N GLY A 107 29.23 -21.92 -17.35
CA GLY A 107 30.68 -21.92 -17.48
C GLY A 107 31.38 -20.58 -17.28
N TYR A 108 30.68 -19.57 -16.81
CA TYR A 108 31.28 -18.27 -16.51
C TYR A 108 31.83 -18.23 -15.07
N GLY A 109 33.12 -17.91 -14.95
CA GLY A 109 33.83 -17.85 -13.64
C GLY A 109 34.42 -19.21 -13.26
N ASP A 110 34.38 -19.55 -11.97
CA ASP A 110 34.91 -20.80 -11.41
C ASP A 110 33.93 -22.00 -11.54
N ASP A 111 33.34 -22.18 -12.70
CA ASP A 111 32.45 -23.31 -12.97
C ASP A 111 32.98 -24.20 -14.08
N PRO A 112 33.96 -25.08 -13.77
CA PRO A 112 34.61 -25.94 -14.77
C PRO A 112 33.67 -27.01 -15.34
N LEU A 113 32.56 -27.29 -14.70
CA LEU A 113 31.58 -28.29 -15.12
C LEU A 113 30.40 -27.72 -15.90
N ASN A 114 30.38 -26.42 -16.16
CA ASN A 114 29.27 -25.73 -16.86
C ASN A 114 27.87 -26.02 -16.28
N GLN A 115 27.74 -26.05 -14.96
CA GLN A 115 26.49 -26.41 -14.27
C GLN A 115 25.76 -25.21 -13.69
N ARG A 116 26.35 -24.01 -13.66
CA ARG A 116 25.81 -22.84 -13.01
C ARG A 116 25.62 -21.69 -13.99
N ALA A 117 24.44 -21.15 -14.01
CA ALA A 117 24.15 -19.86 -14.61
C ALA A 117 23.68 -18.90 -13.51
N SER A 118 23.98 -17.61 -13.63
CA SER A 118 23.53 -16.61 -12.67
C SER A 118 22.89 -15.41 -13.35
N VAL A 119 21.83 -14.91 -12.76
CA VAL A 119 21.16 -13.67 -13.15
C VAL A 119 21.19 -12.75 -11.95
N GLY A 120 21.66 -11.54 -12.15
CA GLY A 120 21.71 -10.52 -11.13
C GLY A 120 21.27 -9.17 -11.67
N TRP A 121 20.98 -8.27 -10.77
CA TRP A 121 20.76 -6.87 -11.10
C TRP A 121 21.45 -5.99 -10.07
N LYS A 122 21.81 -4.80 -10.47
CA LYS A 122 22.27 -3.75 -9.57
C LYS A 122 21.70 -2.41 -10.00
N ALA A 123 21.40 -1.56 -9.02
CA ALA A 123 21.02 -0.17 -9.23
C ALA A 123 21.56 0.67 -8.08
N VAL A 124 21.97 1.88 -8.37
CA VAL A 124 22.30 2.91 -7.39
C VAL A 124 21.28 4.02 -7.55
N ARG A 125 20.40 4.17 -6.58
CA ARG A 125 19.31 5.14 -6.64
C ARG A 125 18.94 5.62 -5.24
N THR A 126 18.77 6.91 -5.10
CA THR A 126 18.16 7.51 -3.92
C THR A 126 17.24 8.65 -4.34
N ALA A 127 16.29 8.99 -3.50
CA ALA A 127 15.41 10.12 -3.68
C ALA A 127 15.33 10.90 -2.38
N GLU A 128 15.32 12.23 -2.47
CA GLU A 128 15.29 13.14 -1.33
C GLU A 128 14.36 14.31 -1.62
N ILE A 129 13.68 14.81 -0.60
CA ILE A 129 12.87 16.01 -0.68
C ILE A 129 13.80 17.21 -0.61
N LEU A 130 13.76 18.11 -1.61
CA LEU A 130 14.57 19.30 -1.65
C LEU A 130 13.91 20.48 -0.93
N THR A 131 12.60 20.64 -1.11
CA THR A 131 11.84 21.75 -0.54
C THR A 131 10.46 21.25 -0.13
N ASP A 132 10.23 21.14 1.17
CA ASP A 132 8.96 20.66 1.73
C ASP A 132 7.78 21.54 1.35
N GLU A 133 7.98 22.84 1.23
CA GLU A 133 6.93 23.81 0.90
C GLU A 133 6.33 23.60 -0.49
N TYR A 134 7.05 22.91 -1.38
CA TYR A 134 6.60 22.65 -2.75
C TYR A 134 5.93 21.28 -2.91
N MET A 135 5.68 20.61 -1.80
CA MET A 135 5.00 19.32 -1.80
C MET A 135 3.84 19.32 -0.79
N VAL A 136 2.65 18.98 -1.24
CA VAL A 136 1.47 18.83 -0.40
C VAL A 136 0.90 17.44 -0.58
N ARG A 137 0.67 16.73 0.54
CA ARG A 137 0.00 15.45 0.57
C ARG A 137 -1.43 15.62 1.04
N ILE A 138 -2.39 15.23 0.22
CA ILE A 138 -3.81 15.21 0.53
C ILE A 138 -4.22 13.76 0.77
N GLU A 139 -4.73 13.46 1.94
CA GLU A 139 -5.20 12.14 2.30
C GLU A 139 -6.72 12.07 2.22
N SER A 140 -7.20 11.04 1.56
CA SER A 140 -8.63 10.76 1.44
C SER A 140 -8.90 9.29 1.73
N CYS A 141 -10.05 8.98 2.31
CA CYS A 141 -10.45 7.62 2.61
C CYS A 141 -11.88 7.35 2.16
N SER A 142 -12.19 6.08 1.91
CA SER A 142 -13.52 5.63 1.56
C SER A 142 -13.78 4.24 2.12
N PRO A 143 -14.94 3.99 2.76
CA PRO A 143 -15.30 2.68 3.31
C PRO A 143 -15.45 1.62 2.22
N VAL A 144 -15.72 2.01 0.98
CA VAL A 144 -15.90 1.09 -0.16
C VAL A 144 -14.61 0.33 -0.51
N TYR A 145 -13.44 0.87 -0.12
CA TYR A 145 -12.14 0.29 -0.49
C TYR A 145 -11.40 -0.40 0.67
N SER A 146 -12.02 -0.50 1.85
CA SER A 146 -11.39 -1.10 3.02
C SER A 146 -10.96 -2.57 2.85
N GLU A 147 -11.59 -3.30 1.94
CA GLU A 147 -11.32 -4.73 1.73
C GLU A 147 -10.23 -5.01 0.69
N LYS A 148 -9.77 -4.01 -0.06
CA LYS A 148 -8.82 -4.21 -1.18
C LYS A 148 -7.35 -4.08 -0.81
N THR A 149 -7.01 -3.95 0.45
CA THR A 149 -5.63 -3.70 0.90
C THR A 149 -4.74 -4.93 1.00
N SER A 150 -5.27 -6.13 0.81
CA SER A 150 -4.50 -7.38 0.91
C SER A 150 -3.95 -7.90 -0.42
N ALA A 151 -4.00 -7.13 -1.51
CA ALA A 151 -3.65 -7.59 -2.84
C ALA A 151 -2.50 -6.84 -3.51
N ASN A 152 -1.50 -6.38 -2.72
CA ASN A 152 -0.20 -5.97 -3.31
C ASN A 152 0.93 -6.33 -2.35
#